data_314b685340ca64d8b73773f67a2e5798
#
_entry.id   314b685340ca64d8b73773f67a2e5798
#
_cell.length_a   1.000
_cell.length_b   1.000
_cell.length_c   1.000
_cell.angle_alpha   90.00
_cell.angle_beta   90.00
_cell.angle_gamma   90.00
#
_symmetry.space_group_name_H-M   'P 1'
#
loop_
_entity.id
_entity.type
_entity.pdbx_description
1 polymer ?
#
loop_
_entity_poly.entity_id
_entity_poly.type
_entity_poly.pdbx_seq_one_letter_code
_entity_poly.pdbx_strand_id
1 'polypeptide(L)'
;MVMGIVGEFFGTTQAEIITGKRLCELESKLSEHALSLVRTDRGVVVDEKQLVFLCYEFLTGAEIAKRVKECVWFKTLLEKYSFEEYYQEWYTSKSKDRFWLVNFRDCLDEKPWGIFATLSQQTGLPACILNRVYHCLSRVSFNDANLIAKALQLDVAKLGLVKKLSEEEKQELRKYHGLWFLCRLKDLMKKAKISSEKLAKMVLLKGSSTISDIAGLRATTTLHTMRKIAKALGVSLEQLQPIRKITTFKKGQRQLNLK
;
A
#
# COMPACT_ATOMS: atom_id res chain seq x y z
N MET A 1 2.23 33.59 6.79
CA MET A 1 2.74 33.77 5.43
C MET A 1 1.82 33.00 4.51
N VAL A 2 0.88 33.69 3.85
CA VAL A 2 -0.09 33.06 2.94
C VAL A 2 0.67 32.71 1.68
N MET A 3 0.91 31.41 1.45
CA MET A 3 1.50 30.91 0.20
C MET A 3 0.46 31.13 -0.91
N GLY A 4 0.74 32.08 -1.78
CA GLY A 4 -0.06 32.26 -2.98
C GLY A 4 0.09 31.05 -3.88
N ILE A 5 -0.98 30.33 -4.06
CA ILE A 5 -1.12 29.35 -5.13
C ILE A 5 -1.11 30.15 -6.42
N VAL A 6 0.02 30.15 -7.11
CA VAL A 6 0.15 30.77 -8.44
C VAL A 6 -0.11 29.67 -9.46
N GLY A 7 -1.37 29.42 -9.75
CA GLY A 7 -1.79 28.44 -10.75
C GLY A 7 -1.55 26.99 -10.32
N GLU A 8 -1.51 26.10 -11.29
CA GLU A 8 -1.33 24.64 -11.15
C GLU A 8 0.12 24.19 -10.92
N PHE A 9 0.98 25.06 -10.34
CA PHE A 9 2.42 24.79 -10.21
C PHE A 9 2.91 24.98 -8.76
N PHE A 10 3.82 24.09 -8.36
CA PHE A 10 4.49 24.11 -7.07
C PHE A 10 5.98 24.41 -7.23
N GLY A 11 6.54 25.21 -6.36
CA GLY A 11 7.98 25.41 -6.31
C GLY A 11 8.71 24.09 -5.99
N THR A 12 9.92 23.93 -6.55
CA THR A 12 10.75 22.74 -6.32
C THR A 12 10.99 22.45 -4.85
N THR A 13 11.20 23.50 -4.02
CA THR A 13 11.35 23.37 -2.56
C THR A 13 10.14 22.72 -1.91
N GLN A 14 8.92 23.00 -2.37
CA GLN A 14 7.71 22.35 -1.85
C GLN A 14 7.66 20.87 -2.24
N ALA A 15 8.05 20.54 -3.48
CA ALA A 15 8.13 19.17 -3.93
C ALA A 15 9.19 18.37 -3.14
N GLU A 16 10.35 18.97 -2.84
CA GLU A 16 11.39 18.37 -2.01
C GLU A 16 10.91 18.12 -0.57
N ILE A 17 10.22 19.08 0.05
CA ILE A 17 9.67 18.94 1.40
C ILE A 17 8.63 17.81 1.45
N ILE A 18 7.74 17.75 0.47
CA ILE A 18 6.66 16.75 0.46
C ILE A 18 7.19 15.35 0.18
N THR A 19 8.03 15.19 -0.83
CA THR A 19 8.58 13.90 -1.22
C THR A 19 9.74 13.43 -0.34
N GLY A 20 10.41 14.37 0.35
CA GLY A 20 11.66 14.12 1.08
C GLY A 20 12.84 13.82 0.16
N LYS A 21 12.76 14.18 -1.13
CA LYS A 21 13.77 13.93 -2.17
C LYS A 21 14.37 15.23 -2.68
N ARG A 22 15.65 15.17 -3.08
CA ARG A 22 16.35 16.34 -3.66
C ARG A 22 15.88 16.56 -5.10
N LEU A 23 15.99 17.80 -5.57
CA LEU A 23 15.59 18.19 -6.93
C LEU A 23 16.16 17.26 -8.02
N CYS A 24 17.43 16.88 -7.92
CA CYS A 24 18.06 15.99 -8.89
C CYS A 24 17.42 14.57 -8.94
N GLU A 25 16.94 14.06 -7.80
CA GLU A 25 16.22 12.78 -7.74
C GLU A 25 14.83 12.91 -8.37
N LEU A 26 14.16 14.06 -8.16
CA LEU A 26 12.86 14.36 -8.77
C LEU A 26 12.99 14.50 -10.29
N GLU A 27 14.01 15.23 -10.77
CA GLU A 27 14.31 15.36 -12.21
C GLU A 27 14.63 14.01 -12.86
N SER A 28 15.48 13.21 -12.21
CA SER A 28 15.82 11.87 -12.70
C SER A 28 14.55 11.02 -12.84
N LYS A 29 13.68 11.04 -11.83
CA LYS A 29 12.45 10.25 -11.85
C LYS A 29 11.48 10.70 -12.92
N LEU A 30 11.28 11.99 -13.11
CA LEU A 30 10.46 12.53 -14.19
C LEU A 30 11.02 12.17 -15.56
N SER A 31 12.34 12.24 -15.73
CA SER A 31 13.02 11.89 -17.00
C SER A 31 12.81 10.42 -17.39
N GLU A 32 12.74 9.50 -16.43
CA GLU A 32 12.40 8.08 -16.69
C GLU A 32 11.05 7.92 -17.40
N HIS A 33 10.16 8.91 -17.25
CA HIS A 33 8.83 8.95 -17.85
C HIS A 33 8.71 9.92 -19.03
N ALA A 34 9.84 10.39 -19.57
CA ALA A 34 9.91 11.41 -20.62
C ALA A 34 9.25 12.74 -20.20
N LEU A 35 9.28 13.06 -18.91
CA LEU A 35 8.81 14.31 -18.32
C LEU A 35 9.97 15.18 -17.91
N SER A 36 9.71 16.48 -17.82
CA SER A 36 10.68 17.45 -17.34
C SER A 36 10.03 18.45 -16.39
N LEU A 37 10.80 19.01 -15.49
CA LEU A 37 10.37 20.13 -14.69
C LEU A 37 10.03 21.33 -15.58
N VAL A 38 8.97 22.05 -15.22
CA VAL A 38 8.55 23.24 -15.96
C VAL A 38 9.42 24.42 -15.55
N ARG A 39 9.97 25.14 -16.53
CA ARG A 39 10.73 26.39 -16.29
C ARG A 39 9.80 27.57 -16.53
N THR A 40 9.70 28.42 -15.54
CA THR A 40 8.93 29.69 -15.60
C THR A 40 9.88 30.85 -15.34
N ASP A 41 9.42 32.05 -15.58
CA ASP A 41 10.11 33.31 -15.21
C ASP A 41 10.37 33.45 -13.71
N ARG A 42 9.66 32.69 -12.88
CA ARG A 42 9.81 32.63 -11.40
C ARG A 42 10.67 31.48 -10.91
N GLY A 43 11.26 30.69 -11.81
CA GLY A 43 12.12 29.55 -11.51
C GLY A 43 11.59 28.21 -12.02
N VAL A 44 12.12 27.14 -11.48
CA VAL A 44 11.74 25.77 -11.81
C VAL A 44 10.56 25.35 -10.93
N VAL A 45 9.55 24.77 -11.51
CA VAL A 45 8.31 24.35 -10.84
C VAL A 45 7.89 22.95 -11.26
N VAL A 46 7.07 22.31 -10.42
CA VAL A 46 6.45 21.02 -10.66
C VAL A 46 4.95 21.27 -10.80
N ASP A 47 4.31 20.74 -11.84
CA ASP A 47 2.84 20.80 -11.92
C ASP A 47 2.17 19.86 -10.90
N GLU A 48 0.88 20.09 -10.64
CA GLU A 48 0.12 19.33 -9.67
C GLU A 48 0.15 17.81 -9.93
N LYS A 49 0.01 17.43 -11.20
CA LYS A 49 -0.04 16.03 -11.61
C LYS A 49 1.32 15.36 -11.46
N GLN A 50 2.39 16.05 -11.81
CA GLN A 50 3.76 15.58 -11.59
C GLN A 50 4.08 15.45 -10.10
N LEU A 51 3.61 16.38 -9.26
CA LEU A 51 3.80 16.29 -7.81
C LEU A 51 3.10 15.06 -7.22
N VAL A 52 1.86 14.79 -7.60
CA VAL A 52 1.14 13.58 -7.18
C VAL A 52 1.84 12.31 -7.66
N PHE A 53 2.29 12.30 -8.92
CA PHE A 53 3.10 11.22 -9.47
C PHE A 53 4.35 10.95 -8.63
N LEU A 54 5.15 11.99 -8.33
CA LEU A 54 6.36 11.88 -7.51
C LEU A 54 6.03 11.38 -6.09
N CYS A 55 4.90 11.81 -5.51
CA CYS A 55 4.48 11.31 -4.21
C CYS A 55 4.16 9.81 -4.25
N TYR A 56 3.49 9.32 -5.28
CA TYR A 56 3.23 7.88 -5.42
C TYR A 56 4.48 7.05 -5.72
N GLU A 57 5.49 7.65 -6.37
CA GLU A 57 6.77 7.00 -6.64
C GLU A 57 7.66 6.91 -5.40
N PHE A 58 7.71 7.95 -4.59
CA PHE A 58 8.69 8.07 -3.50
C PHE A 58 8.13 7.79 -2.10
N LEU A 59 6.83 7.98 -1.86
CA LEU A 59 6.23 7.85 -0.54
C LEU A 59 5.51 6.52 -0.36
N THR A 60 5.63 5.96 0.83
CA THR A 60 4.78 4.85 1.27
C THR A 60 3.36 5.34 1.57
N GLY A 61 2.38 4.44 1.57
CA GLY A 61 1.01 4.79 1.95
C GLY A 61 0.89 5.41 3.35
N ALA A 62 1.76 5.01 4.30
CA ALA A 62 1.81 5.59 5.64
C ALA A 62 2.32 7.04 5.62
N GLU A 63 3.34 7.33 4.82
CA GLU A 63 3.89 8.68 4.64
C GLU A 63 2.89 9.59 3.94
N ILE A 64 2.22 9.10 2.89
CA ILE A 64 1.12 9.83 2.24
C ILE A 64 0.02 10.16 3.25
N ALA A 65 -0.42 9.18 4.06
CA ALA A 65 -1.43 9.39 5.09
C ALA A 65 -1.00 10.40 6.16
N LYS A 66 0.30 10.44 6.51
CA LYS A 66 0.87 11.44 7.40
C LYS A 66 0.80 12.84 6.78
N ARG A 67 1.27 12.99 5.52
CA ARG A 67 1.25 14.27 4.79
C ARG A 67 -0.16 14.82 4.61
N VAL A 68 -1.13 13.96 4.33
CA VAL A 68 -2.57 14.33 4.23
C VAL A 68 -3.09 14.92 5.55
N LYS A 69 -2.62 14.44 6.71
CA LYS A 69 -2.99 15.02 8.01
C LYS A 69 -2.34 16.37 8.28
N GLU A 70 -1.11 16.54 7.81
CA GLU A 70 -0.31 17.74 8.04
C GLU A 70 -0.64 18.88 7.06
N CYS A 71 -1.11 18.54 5.84
CA CYS A 71 -1.32 19.50 4.75
C CYS A 71 -2.70 19.34 4.11
N VAL A 72 -3.62 20.27 4.42
CA VAL A 72 -5.00 20.26 3.88
C VAL A 72 -5.02 20.32 2.35
N TRP A 73 -4.20 21.17 1.74
CA TRP A 73 -4.12 21.31 0.28
C TRP A 73 -3.61 20.03 -0.40
N PHE A 74 -2.71 19.28 0.24
CA PHE A 74 -2.22 18.00 -0.30
C PHE A 74 -3.33 16.94 -0.35
N LYS A 75 -4.23 16.96 0.62
CA LYS A 75 -5.43 16.12 0.58
C LYS A 75 -6.32 16.44 -0.62
N THR A 76 -6.59 17.72 -0.87
CA THR A 76 -7.37 18.18 -2.03
C THR A 76 -6.71 17.78 -3.35
N LEU A 77 -5.38 17.88 -3.41
CA LEU A 77 -4.61 17.47 -4.58
C LEU A 77 -4.75 15.96 -4.88
N LEU A 78 -4.67 15.11 -3.85
CA LEU A 78 -4.85 13.66 -3.99
C LEU A 78 -6.32 13.27 -4.28
N GLU A 79 -7.29 14.11 -3.91
CA GLU A 79 -8.69 13.94 -4.29
C GLU A 79 -8.92 14.33 -5.76
N LYS A 80 -8.19 15.32 -6.27
CA LYS A 80 -8.25 15.77 -7.67
C LYS A 80 -7.57 14.77 -8.61
N TYR A 81 -6.42 14.22 -8.20
CA TYR A 81 -5.63 13.26 -9.00
C TYR A 81 -5.57 11.92 -8.28
N SER A 82 -6.47 11.02 -8.63
CA SER A 82 -6.59 9.72 -7.97
C SER A 82 -5.38 8.82 -8.26
N PHE A 83 -5.11 7.88 -7.33
CA PHE A 83 -4.12 6.84 -7.59
C PHE A 83 -4.46 6.03 -8.84
N GLU A 84 -5.74 5.86 -9.18
CA GLU A 84 -6.17 5.12 -10.36
C GLU A 84 -5.71 5.82 -11.66
N GLU A 85 -5.80 7.15 -11.74
CA GLU A 85 -5.29 7.94 -12.87
C GLU A 85 -3.78 7.81 -12.98
N TYR A 86 -3.05 7.99 -11.86
CA TYR A 86 -1.61 7.76 -11.81
C TYR A 86 -1.27 6.36 -12.33
N TYR A 87 -1.95 5.33 -11.82
CA TYR A 87 -1.69 3.95 -12.20
C TYR A 87 -1.94 3.71 -13.67
N GLN A 88 -3.04 4.21 -14.21
CA GLN A 88 -3.39 4.03 -15.63
C GLN A 88 -2.45 4.80 -16.56
N GLU A 89 -2.19 6.04 -16.27
CA GLU A 89 -1.46 6.93 -17.18
C GLU A 89 0.05 6.72 -17.13
N TRP A 90 0.61 6.55 -15.93
CA TRP A 90 2.06 6.56 -15.74
C TRP A 90 2.68 5.19 -15.55
N TYR A 91 1.99 4.33 -14.83
CA TYR A 91 2.52 3.02 -14.51
C TYR A 91 2.17 1.94 -15.54
N THR A 92 0.94 1.95 -16.07
CA THR A 92 0.50 0.91 -17.01
C THR A 92 0.96 1.13 -18.44
N SER A 93 1.35 2.34 -18.81
CA SER A 93 1.77 2.70 -20.17
C SER A 93 3.05 1.96 -20.67
N LYS A 94 3.90 1.52 -19.74
CA LYS A 94 5.23 0.98 -20.04
C LYS A 94 5.28 -0.47 -20.55
N SER A 95 4.20 -1.25 -20.45
CA SER A 95 4.22 -2.66 -20.91
C SER A 95 2.85 -3.15 -21.36
N LYS A 96 2.82 -3.79 -22.54
CA LYS A 96 1.61 -4.43 -23.09
C LYS A 96 1.27 -5.74 -22.38
N ASP A 97 2.28 -6.49 -21.91
CA ASP A 97 2.09 -7.77 -21.24
C ASP A 97 2.15 -7.61 -19.72
N ARG A 98 1.00 -7.82 -19.09
CA ARG A 98 0.83 -7.69 -17.63
C ARG A 98 0.19 -8.91 -17.03
N PHE A 99 0.65 -9.23 -15.81
CA PHE A 99 0.31 -10.44 -15.09
C PHE A 99 -0.24 -10.12 -13.71
N TRP A 100 -1.25 -10.86 -13.29
CA TRP A 100 -1.62 -11.03 -11.90
C TRP A 100 -0.61 -11.96 -11.24
N LEU A 101 -0.22 -11.69 -10.01
CA LEU A 101 0.64 -12.56 -9.20
C LEU A 101 -0.23 -13.25 -8.14
N VAL A 102 -0.89 -14.33 -8.53
CA VAL A 102 -1.92 -14.98 -7.68
C VAL A 102 -1.34 -15.60 -6.40
N ASN A 103 -0.09 -16.07 -6.44
CA ASN A 103 0.60 -16.67 -5.30
C ASN A 103 1.46 -15.66 -4.50
N PHE A 104 1.48 -14.39 -4.89
CA PHE A 104 2.32 -13.38 -4.22
C PHE A 104 2.01 -13.26 -2.72
N ARG A 105 0.73 -13.44 -2.33
CA ARG A 105 0.31 -13.47 -0.92
C ARG A 105 1.01 -14.56 -0.14
N ASP A 106 1.00 -15.78 -0.69
CA ASP A 106 1.57 -16.96 -0.04
C ASP A 106 3.09 -16.81 0.12
N CYS A 107 3.75 -16.22 -0.89
CA CYS A 107 5.17 -15.90 -0.83
C CYS A 107 5.53 -14.89 0.28
N LEU A 108 4.57 -14.08 0.74
CA LEU A 108 4.78 -13.09 1.81
C LEU A 108 4.35 -13.56 3.20
N ASP A 109 3.66 -14.69 3.34
CA ASP A 109 3.13 -15.15 4.62
C ASP A 109 4.22 -15.38 5.68
N GLU A 110 5.44 -15.75 5.28
CA GLU A 110 6.57 -15.96 6.18
C GLU A 110 7.51 -14.75 6.33
N LYS A 111 7.24 -13.69 5.58
CA LYS A 111 8.09 -12.50 5.60
C LYS A 111 7.71 -11.54 6.74
N PRO A 112 8.67 -10.80 7.32
CA PRO A 112 8.40 -9.93 8.45
C PRO A 112 7.46 -8.77 8.10
N TRP A 113 6.94 -8.13 9.13
CA TRP A 113 6.18 -6.88 8.97
C TRP A 113 7.07 -5.81 8.33
N GLY A 114 6.50 -4.97 7.46
CA GLY A 114 7.25 -3.96 6.72
C GLY A 114 7.84 -4.45 5.40
N ILE A 115 7.57 -5.71 4.99
CA ILE A 115 8.10 -6.31 3.77
C ILE A 115 7.85 -5.46 2.51
N PHE A 116 6.73 -4.73 2.41
CA PHE A 116 6.45 -3.87 1.26
C PHE A 116 7.45 -2.71 1.13
N ALA A 117 7.89 -2.12 2.24
CA ALA A 117 8.91 -1.10 2.23
C ALA A 117 10.27 -1.67 1.78
N THR A 118 10.64 -2.85 2.29
CA THR A 118 11.85 -3.56 1.88
C THR A 118 11.83 -3.91 0.40
N LEU A 119 10.73 -4.49 -0.09
CA LEU A 119 10.57 -4.82 -1.50
C LEU A 119 10.62 -3.57 -2.38
N SER A 120 10.00 -2.47 -1.94
CA SER A 120 10.05 -1.19 -2.66
C SER A 120 11.48 -0.70 -2.84
N GLN A 121 12.30 -0.77 -1.78
CA GLN A 121 13.71 -0.38 -1.85
C GLN A 121 14.52 -1.29 -2.77
N GLN A 122 14.28 -2.59 -2.74
CA GLN A 122 15.03 -3.58 -3.52
C GLN A 122 14.64 -3.63 -4.99
N THR A 123 13.37 -3.38 -5.31
CA THR A 123 12.82 -3.50 -6.67
C THR A 123 12.69 -2.18 -7.39
N GLY A 124 12.74 -1.05 -6.66
CA GLY A 124 12.38 0.28 -7.18
C GLY A 124 10.88 0.46 -7.45
N LEU A 125 10.04 -0.55 -7.17
CA LEU A 125 8.60 -0.43 -7.34
C LEU A 125 7.97 0.30 -6.15
N PRO A 126 7.04 1.24 -6.38
CA PRO A 126 6.35 1.93 -5.30
C PRO A 126 5.65 0.94 -4.34
N ALA A 127 5.77 1.16 -3.04
CA ALA A 127 5.16 0.28 -2.04
C ALA A 127 3.62 0.19 -2.18
N CYS A 128 2.98 1.26 -2.68
CA CYS A 128 1.55 1.27 -2.99
C CYS A 128 1.21 0.30 -4.14
N ILE A 129 2.05 0.19 -5.17
CA ILE A 129 1.88 -0.79 -6.25
C ILE A 129 2.02 -2.21 -5.71
N LEU A 130 3.06 -2.49 -4.93
CA LEU A 130 3.26 -3.81 -4.31
C LEU A 130 2.06 -4.20 -3.43
N ASN A 131 1.52 -3.27 -2.66
CA ASN A 131 0.31 -3.50 -1.86
C ASN A 131 -0.92 -3.79 -2.74
N ARG A 132 -1.09 -3.07 -3.85
CA ARG A 132 -2.18 -3.34 -4.82
C ARG A 132 -2.01 -4.71 -5.49
N VAL A 133 -0.78 -5.08 -5.87
CA VAL A 133 -0.48 -6.42 -6.41
C VAL A 133 -0.82 -7.51 -5.39
N TYR A 134 -0.46 -7.31 -4.13
CA TYR A 134 -0.82 -8.20 -3.02
C TYR A 134 -2.34 -8.41 -2.89
N HIS A 135 -3.12 -7.38 -3.12
CA HIS A 135 -4.59 -7.44 -3.07
C HIS A 135 -5.25 -7.79 -4.43
N CYS A 136 -4.48 -8.19 -5.42
CA CYS A 136 -4.98 -8.44 -6.79
C CYS A 136 -5.82 -7.27 -7.35
N LEU A 137 -5.38 -6.05 -7.06
CA LEU A 137 -5.96 -4.81 -7.57
C LEU A 137 -5.17 -4.25 -8.76
N SER A 138 -3.94 -4.74 -8.98
CA SER A 138 -3.05 -4.30 -10.05
C SER A 138 -2.28 -5.46 -10.65
N ARG A 139 -1.98 -5.34 -11.92
CA ARG A 139 -1.09 -6.25 -12.65
C ARG A 139 0.30 -5.64 -12.76
N VAL A 140 1.32 -6.45 -12.91
CA VAL A 140 2.70 -6.02 -13.13
C VAL A 140 3.23 -6.51 -14.47
N SER A 141 4.28 -5.87 -14.99
CA SER A 141 5.02 -6.39 -16.15
C SER A 141 5.79 -7.67 -15.78
N PHE A 142 6.21 -8.44 -16.77
CA PHE A 142 7.08 -9.60 -16.53
C PHE A 142 8.41 -9.19 -15.88
N ASN A 143 8.96 -8.04 -16.29
CA ASN A 143 10.19 -7.51 -15.68
C ASN A 143 10.00 -7.17 -14.20
N ASP A 144 8.90 -6.50 -13.83
CA ASP A 144 8.59 -6.20 -12.43
C ASP A 144 8.38 -7.48 -11.60
N ALA A 145 7.73 -8.50 -12.18
CA ALA A 145 7.58 -9.81 -11.53
C ALA A 145 8.94 -10.47 -11.27
N ASN A 146 9.89 -10.39 -12.20
CA ASN A 146 11.26 -10.88 -12.01
C ASN A 146 11.99 -10.11 -10.91
N LEU A 147 11.86 -8.78 -10.85
CA LEU A 147 12.44 -7.98 -9.77
C LEU A 147 11.89 -8.37 -8.41
N ILE A 148 10.57 -8.57 -8.31
CA ILE A 148 9.91 -9.03 -7.08
C ILE A 148 10.42 -10.43 -6.70
N ALA A 149 10.47 -11.37 -7.64
CA ALA A 149 10.95 -12.73 -7.40
C ALA A 149 12.39 -12.73 -6.92
N LYS A 150 13.28 -11.97 -7.58
CA LYS A 150 14.68 -11.82 -7.18
C LYS A 150 14.82 -11.25 -5.77
N ALA A 151 14.06 -10.21 -5.42
CA ALA A 151 14.08 -9.62 -4.08
C ALA A 151 13.57 -10.59 -3.00
N LEU A 152 12.67 -11.50 -3.35
CA LEU A 152 12.17 -12.55 -2.47
C LEU A 152 13.06 -13.80 -2.46
N GLN A 153 14.07 -13.88 -3.33
CA GLN A 153 14.93 -15.05 -3.54
C GLN A 153 14.13 -16.28 -4.01
N LEU A 154 13.20 -16.05 -4.94
CA LEU A 154 12.31 -17.06 -5.49
C LEU A 154 12.45 -17.15 -7.01
N ASP A 155 12.07 -18.30 -7.58
CA ASP A 155 11.76 -18.38 -9.00
C ASP A 155 10.50 -17.58 -9.33
N VAL A 156 10.51 -16.87 -10.45
CA VAL A 156 9.37 -16.03 -10.87
C VAL A 156 8.08 -16.83 -11.07
N ALA A 157 8.19 -18.09 -11.47
CA ALA A 157 7.06 -19.00 -11.64
C ALA A 157 6.29 -19.22 -10.31
N LYS A 158 6.98 -19.18 -9.17
CA LYS A 158 6.36 -19.31 -7.85
C LYS A 158 5.41 -18.17 -7.50
N LEU A 159 5.53 -17.02 -8.15
CA LEU A 159 4.59 -15.90 -7.99
C LEU A 159 3.23 -16.17 -8.64
N GLY A 160 3.10 -17.21 -9.47
CA GLY A 160 1.84 -17.58 -10.13
C GLY A 160 1.38 -16.52 -11.13
N LEU A 161 2.15 -16.32 -12.21
CA LEU A 161 1.85 -15.31 -13.23
C LEU A 161 0.64 -15.72 -14.10
N VAL A 162 -0.44 -14.94 -14.04
CA VAL A 162 -1.67 -15.18 -14.82
C VAL A 162 -2.05 -13.93 -15.60
N LYS A 163 -2.25 -14.05 -16.92
CA LYS A 163 -2.64 -12.92 -17.80
C LYS A 163 -4.10 -12.51 -17.61
N LYS A 164 -4.99 -13.47 -17.39
CA LYS A 164 -6.44 -13.24 -17.25
C LYS A 164 -6.95 -13.96 -16.01
N LEU A 165 -7.81 -13.30 -15.25
CA LEU A 165 -8.58 -13.88 -14.15
C LEU A 165 -10.06 -13.65 -14.45
N SER A 166 -10.91 -14.60 -14.09
CA SER A 166 -12.37 -14.42 -14.11
C SER A 166 -12.79 -13.39 -13.06
N GLU A 167 -14.01 -12.87 -13.15
CA GLU A 167 -14.51 -11.92 -12.13
C GLU A 167 -14.70 -12.61 -10.78
N GLU A 168 -15.08 -13.89 -10.77
CA GLU A 168 -15.22 -14.71 -9.57
C GLU A 168 -13.86 -14.88 -8.87
N GLU A 169 -12.81 -15.24 -9.61
CA GLU A 169 -11.45 -15.34 -9.08
C GLU A 169 -10.96 -14.01 -8.53
N LYS A 170 -11.21 -12.89 -9.22
CA LYS A 170 -10.88 -11.56 -8.73
C LYS A 170 -11.64 -11.20 -7.45
N GLN A 171 -12.95 -11.52 -7.37
CA GLN A 171 -13.75 -11.29 -6.19
C GLN A 171 -13.22 -12.08 -4.99
N GLU A 172 -12.93 -13.36 -5.16
CA GLU A 172 -12.36 -14.19 -4.10
C GLU A 172 -10.99 -13.66 -3.64
N LEU A 173 -10.09 -13.35 -4.58
CA LEU A 173 -8.79 -12.77 -4.28
C LEU A 173 -8.88 -11.38 -3.60
N ARG A 174 -9.96 -10.62 -3.78
CA ARG A 174 -10.19 -9.30 -3.18
C ARG A 174 -11.03 -9.32 -1.92
N LYS A 175 -11.64 -10.46 -1.57
CA LYS A 175 -12.58 -10.63 -0.46
C LYS A 175 -12.14 -9.95 0.84
N TYR A 176 -10.87 -10.06 1.20
CA TYR A 176 -10.32 -9.50 2.43
C TYR A 176 -9.47 -8.22 2.21
N HIS A 177 -9.73 -7.48 1.12
CA HIS A 177 -9.10 -6.17 0.94
C HIS A 177 -9.64 -5.17 1.98
N GLY A 178 -8.74 -4.44 2.64
CA GLY A 178 -9.10 -3.41 3.63
C GLY A 178 -8.60 -3.70 5.06
N LEU A 179 -9.25 -3.09 6.03
CA LEU A 179 -8.95 -3.24 7.45
C LEU A 179 -10.06 -4.01 8.17
N TRP A 180 -9.69 -4.91 9.09
CA TRP A 180 -10.58 -5.88 9.69
C TRP A 180 -10.41 -5.97 11.20
N PHE A 181 -11.52 -6.09 11.93
CA PHE A 181 -11.55 -6.54 13.31
C PHE A 181 -11.65 -8.07 13.34
N LEU A 182 -10.94 -8.73 14.25
CA LEU A 182 -10.96 -10.19 14.39
C LEU A 182 -11.76 -10.58 15.63
N CYS A 183 -13.06 -10.76 15.48
CA CYS A 183 -13.99 -10.90 16.62
C CYS A 183 -13.73 -12.15 17.47
N ARG A 184 -13.21 -13.23 16.90
CA ARG A 184 -12.94 -14.46 17.63
C ARG A 184 -11.48 -14.68 18.03
N LEU A 185 -10.59 -13.72 17.75
CA LEU A 185 -9.18 -13.90 18.03
C LEU A 185 -8.90 -14.22 19.50
N LYS A 186 -9.51 -13.47 20.44
CA LYS A 186 -9.34 -13.69 21.86
C LYS A 186 -9.73 -15.10 22.31
N ASP A 187 -10.85 -15.60 21.83
CA ASP A 187 -11.35 -16.94 22.17
C ASP A 187 -10.47 -18.04 21.58
N LEU A 188 -10.03 -17.86 20.34
CA LEU A 188 -9.13 -18.81 19.67
C LEU A 188 -7.77 -18.87 20.36
N MET A 189 -7.22 -17.73 20.76
CA MET A 189 -5.99 -17.68 21.56
C MET A 189 -6.15 -18.41 22.90
N LYS A 190 -7.29 -18.19 23.62
CA LYS A 190 -7.59 -18.90 24.87
C LYS A 190 -7.69 -20.40 24.65
N LYS A 191 -8.43 -20.83 23.62
CA LYS A 191 -8.58 -22.26 23.24
C LYS A 191 -7.24 -22.91 22.92
N ALA A 192 -6.38 -22.20 22.19
CA ALA A 192 -5.05 -22.68 21.80
C ALA A 192 -4.01 -22.55 22.95
N LYS A 193 -4.36 -21.94 24.09
CA LYS A 193 -3.45 -21.63 25.22
C LYS A 193 -2.23 -20.82 24.76
N ILE A 194 -2.43 -19.86 23.87
CA ILE A 194 -1.37 -19.00 23.32
C ILE A 194 -1.54 -17.58 23.87
N SER A 195 -0.47 -17.05 24.49
CA SER A 195 -0.43 -15.66 24.97
C SER A 195 -0.23 -14.67 23.82
N SER A 196 -0.58 -13.38 24.01
CA SER A 196 -0.33 -12.32 23.04
C SER A 196 1.14 -12.18 22.68
N GLU A 197 2.04 -12.40 23.65
CA GLU A 197 3.48 -12.35 23.42
C GLU A 197 3.94 -13.52 22.52
N LYS A 198 3.50 -14.74 22.84
CA LYS A 198 3.83 -15.92 22.02
C LYS A 198 3.29 -15.77 20.61
N LEU A 199 2.04 -15.33 20.45
CA LEU A 199 1.46 -15.11 19.14
C LEU A 199 2.19 -13.99 18.36
N ALA A 200 2.55 -12.88 18.99
CA ALA A 200 3.32 -11.82 18.36
C ALA A 200 4.67 -12.31 17.81
N LYS A 201 5.38 -13.14 18.57
CA LYS A 201 6.62 -13.77 18.11
C LYS A 201 6.38 -14.70 16.91
N MET A 202 5.32 -15.53 16.95
CA MET A 202 4.99 -16.46 15.84
C MET A 202 4.65 -15.71 14.54
N VAL A 203 3.99 -14.55 14.63
CA VAL A 203 3.60 -13.77 13.46
C VAL A 203 4.60 -12.67 13.08
N LEU A 204 5.76 -12.64 13.75
CA LEU A 204 6.85 -11.70 13.51
C LEU A 204 6.44 -10.22 13.67
N LEU A 205 5.59 -9.93 14.64
CA LEU A 205 5.23 -8.55 15.03
C LEU A 205 6.21 -8.02 16.09
N LYS A 206 6.49 -6.71 16.03
CA LYS A 206 7.47 -6.07 16.94
C LYS A 206 7.02 -6.01 18.41
N GLY A 207 5.71 -6.15 18.71
CA GLY A 207 5.22 -6.04 20.08
C GLY A 207 3.95 -6.82 20.34
N SER A 208 3.81 -7.34 21.57
CA SER A 208 2.63 -8.07 22.04
C SER A 208 1.41 -7.17 22.20
N SER A 209 1.59 -5.87 22.45
CA SER A 209 0.50 -4.89 22.55
C SER A 209 -0.38 -4.86 21.30
N THR A 210 0.23 -4.96 20.12
CA THR A 210 -0.50 -5.02 18.84
C THR A 210 -1.48 -6.20 18.80
N ILE A 211 -1.06 -7.41 19.23
CA ILE A 211 -1.94 -8.58 19.30
C ILE A 211 -3.04 -8.37 20.35
N SER A 212 -2.70 -7.82 21.52
CA SER A 212 -3.66 -7.54 22.57
C SER A 212 -4.72 -6.53 22.12
N ASP A 213 -4.32 -5.52 21.34
CA ASP A 213 -5.26 -4.51 20.82
C ASP A 213 -6.17 -5.08 19.73
N ILE A 214 -5.64 -5.93 18.84
CA ILE A 214 -6.44 -6.63 17.82
C ILE A 214 -7.42 -7.59 18.53
N ALA A 215 -6.96 -8.38 19.49
CA ALA A 215 -7.79 -9.33 20.23
C ALA A 215 -8.85 -8.64 21.13
N GLY A 216 -8.56 -7.42 21.59
CA GLY A 216 -9.49 -6.57 22.34
C GLY A 216 -10.38 -5.69 21.45
N LEU A 217 -10.34 -5.85 20.15
CA LEU A 217 -11.07 -5.04 19.15
C LEU A 217 -10.76 -3.54 19.21
N ARG A 218 -9.64 -3.16 19.83
CA ARG A 218 -9.17 -1.77 19.87
C ARG A 218 -8.41 -1.36 18.61
N ALA A 219 -7.84 -2.33 17.89
CA ALA A 219 -7.14 -2.12 16.63
C ALA A 219 -7.67 -3.03 15.53
N THR A 220 -7.57 -2.55 14.30
CA THR A 220 -7.85 -3.34 13.09
C THR A 220 -6.55 -3.91 12.52
N THR A 221 -6.68 -4.95 11.70
CA THR A 221 -5.55 -5.59 11.03
C THR A 221 -5.73 -5.66 9.52
N THR A 222 -4.62 -5.81 8.80
CA THR A 222 -4.61 -6.04 7.35
C THR A 222 -4.73 -7.53 7.04
N LEU A 223 -5.05 -7.87 5.79
CA LEU A 223 -5.08 -9.26 5.33
C LEU A 223 -3.75 -9.98 5.60
N HIS A 224 -2.62 -9.32 5.35
CA HIS A 224 -1.29 -9.93 5.59
C HIS A 224 -1.11 -10.39 7.04
N THR A 225 -1.41 -9.53 8.01
CA THR A 225 -1.32 -9.89 9.43
C THR A 225 -2.39 -10.93 9.82
N MET A 226 -3.61 -10.82 9.28
CA MET A 226 -4.69 -11.77 9.53
C MET A 226 -4.33 -13.19 9.05
N ARG A 227 -3.73 -13.34 7.85
CA ARG A 227 -3.24 -14.62 7.33
C ARG A 227 -2.17 -15.24 8.26
N LYS A 228 -1.22 -14.45 8.72
CA LYS A 228 -0.19 -14.90 9.68
C LYS A 228 -0.80 -15.39 10.98
N ILE A 229 -1.77 -14.65 11.53
CA ILE A 229 -2.48 -15.03 12.75
C ILE A 229 -3.23 -16.35 12.54
N ALA A 230 -3.97 -16.47 11.43
CA ALA A 230 -4.69 -17.70 11.09
C ALA A 230 -3.74 -18.90 10.97
N LYS A 231 -2.63 -18.76 10.24
CA LYS A 231 -1.60 -19.79 10.10
C LYS A 231 -0.99 -20.18 11.44
N ALA A 232 -0.64 -19.21 12.29
CA ALA A 232 -0.05 -19.46 13.61
C ALA A 232 -1.00 -20.18 14.58
N LEU A 233 -2.31 -19.95 14.44
CA LEU A 233 -3.34 -20.62 15.26
C LEU A 233 -3.86 -21.92 14.63
N GLY A 234 -3.47 -22.25 13.38
CA GLY A 234 -3.98 -23.43 12.66
C GLY A 234 -5.47 -23.33 12.32
N VAL A 235 -5.98 -22.12 12.04
CA VAL A 235 -7.40 -21.85 11.74
C VAL A 235 -7.57 -21.20 10.37
N SER A 236 -8.80 -21.28 9.80
CA SER A 236 -9.11 -20.54 8.58
C SER A 236 -9.36 -19.04 8.87
N LEU A 237 -9.35 -18.21 7.81
CA LEU A 237 -9.66 -16.79 7.95
C LEU A 237 -11.09 -16.56 8.45
N GLU A 238 -12.03 -17.39 8.00
CA GLU A 238 -13.46 -17.34 8.40
C GLU A 238 -13.64 -17.63 9.88
N GLN A 239 -12.84 -18.53 10.45
CA GLN A 239 -12.88 -18.87 11.88
C GLN A 239 -12.46 -17.70 12.79
N LEU A 240 -11.67 -16.75 12.27
CA LEU A 240 -11.36 -15.50 12.96
C LEU A 240 -12.56 -14.54 13.02
N GLN A 241 -13.62 -14.79 12.25
CA GLN A 241 -14.80 -13.95 12.08
C GLN A 241 -14.40 -12.48 11.81
N PRO A 242 -13.74 -12.20 10.67
CA PRO A 242 -13.31 -10.86 10.35
C PRO A 242 -14.49 -9.95 10.01
N ILE A 243 -14.61 -8.81 10.70
CA ILE A 243 -15.57 -7.75 10.39
C ILE A 243 -14.84 -6.58 9.76
N ARG A 244 -15.27 -6.17 8.57
CA ARG A 244 -14.63 -5.07 7.84
C ARG A 244 -14.86 -3.73 8.56
N LYS A 245 -13.80 -2.98 8.77
CA LYS A 245 -13.91 -1.58 9.21
C LYS A 245 -14.43 -0.73 8.04
N ILE A 246 -15.68 -0.32 8.12
CA ILE A 246 -16.28 0.62 7.17
C ILE A 246 -15.96 2.03 7.66
N THR A 247 -15.15 2.77 6.89
CA THR A 247 -14.92 4.19 7.16
C THR A 247 -15.90 4.97 6.30
N THR A 248 -17.04 5.32 6.87
CA THR A 248 -17.97 6.25 6.22
C THR A 248 -17.45 7.67 6.41
N PHE A 249 -16.93 8.28 5.37
CA PHE A 249 -16.68 9.72 5.34
C PHE A 249 -18.01 10.45 5.16
N LYS A 250 -18.74 10.73 6.22
CA LYS A 250 -19.71 11.81 6.21
C LYS A 250 -18.98 13.13 6.48
N LYS A 251 -19.21 14.15 5.63
CA LYS A 251 -18.74 15.52 5.88
C LYS A 251 -19.04 15.87 7.34
N GLY A 252 -18.01 15.96 8.19
CA GLY A 252 -18.08 16.51 9.54
C GLY A 252 -18.16 15.55 10.72
N GLN A 253 -18.38 14.24 10.58
CA GLN A 253 -18.41 13.34 11.74
C GLN A 253 -17.84 11.96 11.39
N ARG A 254 -16.86 11.52 12.21
CA ARG A 254 -16.42 10.11 12.22
C ARG A 254 -17.40 9.31 13.07
N GLN A 255 -18.36 8.64 12.46
CA GLN A 255 -19.08 7.57 13.15
C GLN A 255 -18.49 6.22 12.73
N LEU A 256 -18.02 5.46 13.71
CA LEU A 256 -17.73 4.04 13.57
C LEU A 256 -19.07 3.28 13.56
N ASN A 257 -19.51 2.82 12.40
CA ASN A 257 -20.61 1.86 12.32
C ASN A 257 -19.99 0.46 12.24
N LEU A 258 -20.15 -0.31 13.31
CA LEU A 258 -19.98 -1.76 13.33
C LEU A 258 -21.26 -2.36 12.70
N LYS A 259 -21.14 -2.91 11.50
CA LYS A 259 -22.13 -3.84 10.94
C LYS A 259 -21.48 -5.18 10.69
#